data_fb44b5129e726bd7a42734d3313915e0
#
_entry.id   fb44b5129e726bd7a42734d3313915e0
#
_cell.length_a   1.000
_cell.length_b   1.000
_cell.length_c   1.000
_cell.angle_alpha   90.00
_cell.angle_beta   90.00
_cell.angle_gamma   90.00
#
_symmetry.space_group_name_H-M   'P 1'
#
loop_
_entity.id
_entity.type
_entity.pdbx_description
1 polymer ?
#
loop_
_entity_poly.entity_id
_entity_poly.type
_entity_poly.pdbx_seq_one_letter_code
_entity_poly.pdbx_strand_id
1 'polypeptide(L)'
;NTSGGASAQPDSARGPEGEQAAGSAQPDSARGPEGEQAAGSAQPDSARGPEGEQAAGFAHQPTGGAYTFHRPEYNNASSVQGAPAYAAKPPKKKKWKIVAIIAIIAAVILAVSACAASMITGGSGMDANYGGGSSYIGVLHAEGTITTSSSSSDTYQQSWLLRQIDYMKDDTSNLGIMLYVNSPGGSVYASDELYLKLKEYKEETGRPVYSYFAETAASGGYYIAAGSDKITANRNCTTGSIGVYLGPIIDASGLLDKVGVKAEIVKSGANKAMGNSYQPLTEEQRAIYQEYVNESYEQFVDIVAEGRGMDVAAVKQIADGRVYTAKQAKANGLIDEISSFEDAKGAMLKENKLNDCTFRNVIYTPKNDIYSLLSQKADTKTDSASAEIGMAQDILNGDYTPELMYMMQ
;
A
#
# COMPACT_ATOMS: atom_id res chain seq x y z
N ASN A 1 -79.14 19.46 12.24
CA ASN A 1 -79.20 19.94 13.61
C ASN A 1 -77.78 20.27 14.06
N THR A 2 -77.47 21.50 13.92
CA THR A 2 -77.39 22.60 14.88
C THR A 2 -76.15 22.57 15.73
N SER A 3 -75.36 23.54 15.40
CA SER A 3 -74.96 24.77 16.09
C SER A 3 -73.77 24.53 17.01
N GLY A 4 -72.74 25.28 16.90
CA GLY A 4 -72.42 26.66 17.07
C GLY A 4 -71.35 26.71 18.08
N GLY A 5 -70.33 27.42 17.94
CA GLY A 5 -70.09 28.79 18.12
C GLY A 5 -68.77 29.02 18.86
N ALA A 6 -68.05 29.96 18.31
CA ALA A 6 -67.41 31.14 18.90
C ALA A 6 -66.12 30.95 19.73
N SER A 7 -64.97 31.35 19.21
CA SER A 7 -64.30 32.66 19.43
C SER A 7 -63.96 33.04 20.85
N ALA A 8 -62.63 33.15 21.12
CA ALA A 8 -62.09 34.26 21.88
C ALA A 8 -60.55 34.27 21.81
N GLN A 9 -59.96 35.25 21.12
CA GLN A 9 -58.79 35.97 21.63
C GLN A 9 -59.30 37.03 22.59
N PRO A 10 -58.59 37.44 23.60
CA PRO A 10 -57.66 38.56 23.61
C PRO A 10 -56.46 38.30 24.58
N ASP A 11 -55.50 39.05 24.82
CA ASP A 11 -55.15 40.46 24.68
C ASP A 11 -53.66 40.64 25.05
N SER A 12 -53.13 41.67 24.52
CA SER A 12 -51.89 42.37 24.72
C SER A 12 -51.61 42.78 26.19
N ALA A 13 -50.34 42.72 26.65
CA ALA A 13 -49.77 43.71 27.56
C ALA A 13 -48.21 43.63 27.51
N ARG A 14 -47.61 44.59 26.89
CA ARG A 14 -46.70 45.66 27.33
C ARG A 14 -45.49 45.18 28.15
N GLY A 15 -44.28 45.51 27.60
CA GLY A 15 -43.00 45.57 28.27
C GLY A 15 -42.89 46.68 29.34
N PRO A 16 -41.70 46.82 29.90
CA PRO A 16 -41.11 48.17 29.89
C PRO A 16 -39.67 48.22 29.37
N GLU A 17 -39.41 49.38 28.83
CA GLU A 17 -38.17 49.95 28.36
C GLU A 17 -37.19 50.26 29.49
N GLY A 18 -35.93 50.46 29.15
CA GLY A 18 -34.88 51.18 29.86
C GLY A 18 -33.73 50.26 30.21
N GLU A 19 -32.48 50.50 29.91
CA GLU A 19 -31.78 51.77 29.84
C GLU A 19 -30.42 51.52 29.18
N GLN A 20 -29.96 52.51 28.41
CA GLN A 20 -28.61 52.61 27.82
C GLN A 20 -27.58 52.88 28.90
N ALA A 21 -26.39 52.27 28.81
CA ALA A 21 -25.18 52.91 29.26
C ALA A 21 -23.99 52.43 28.39
N ALA A 22 -23.38 53.40 27.77
CA ALA A 22 -22.14 53.36 27.01
C ALA A 22 -20.93 53.11 27.94
N GLY A 23 -19.92 52.47 27.40
CA GLY A 23 -18.62 52.29 28.06
C GLY A 23 -17.58 51.74 27.14
N SER A 24 -17.08 52.59 26.24
CA SER A 24 -15.84 52.41 25.53
C SER A 24 -14.64 52.45 26.45
N ALA A 25 -13.76 51.47 26.39
CA ALA A 25 -12.37 51.58 26.84
C ALA A 25 -11.48 50.68 25.99
N GLN A 26 -10.75 51.32 25.09
CA GLN A 26 -9.49 50.80 24.59
C GLN A 26 -8.41 51.02 25.67
N PRO A 27 -7.46 50.13 25.87
CA PRO A 27 -6.19 50.48 26.47
C PRO A 27 -5.12 50.70 25.43
N ASP A 28 -4.42 51.74 25.66
CA ASP A 28 -3.30 52.40 25.03
C ASP A 28 -2.12 51.48 24.63
N SER A 29 -1.54 51.86 23.55
CA SER A 29 -0.17 51.61 23.11
C SER A 29 0.86 52.02 24.17
N ALA A 30 1.72 51.14 24.61
CA ALA A 30 2.93 51.42 25.34
C ALA A 30 4.16 51.13 24.44
N ARG A 31 4.85 52.19 24.12
CA ARG A 31 6.15 52.33 23.47
C ARG A 31 7.20 51.37 24.02
N GLY A 32 7.98 50.80 23.13
CA GLY A 32 9.29 50.23 23.43
C GLY A 32 10.36 51.34 23.58
N PRO A 33 11.49 51.07 24.19
CA PRO A 33 12.64 51.94 24.15
C PRO A 33 13.57 51.62 22.97
N GLU A 34 13.92 52.66 22.25
CA GLU A 34 15.00 52.72 21.28
C GLU A 34 16.36 52.72 21.99
N GLY A 35 17.38 52.26 21.25
CA GLY A 35 18.78 52.48 21.50
C GLY A 35 19.53 51.18 21.74
N GLU A 36 20.54 50.80 21.01
CA GLU A 36 21.69 51.52 20.59
C GLU A 36 22.44 50.74 19.48
N GLN A 37 22.86 51.41 18.44
CA GLN A 37 23.80 50.93 17.43
C GLN A 37 25.20 50.87 18.04
N ALA A 38 25.90 49.75 17.87
CA ALA A 38 27.37 49.78 17.89
C ALA A 38 27.90 48.83 16.80
N ALA A 39 28.50 49.45 15.84
CA ALA A 39 29.32 48.82 14.81
C ALA A 39 30.57 48.17 15.41
N GLY A 40 30.96 47.03 14.86
CA GLY A 40 32.19 46.37 15.24
C GLY A 40 32.52 45.25 14.25
N SER A 41 33.04 45.64 13.09
CA SER A 41 33.75 44.79 12.16
C SER A 41 35.05 44.30 12.78
N ALA A 42 35.25 43.00 12.86
CA ALA A 42 36.58 42.41 13.03
C ALA A 42 36.64 41.09 12.30
N GLN A 43 37.28 41.08 11.15
CA GLN A 43 37.92 39.88 10.57
C GLN A 43 39.13 39.56 11.42
N PRO A 44 39.42 38.29 11.69
CA PRO A 44 40.76 37.90 12.06
C PRO A 44 41.55 37.40 10.84
N ASP A 45 42.72 37.98 10.76
CA ASP A 45 43.82 37.75 9.84
C ASP A 45 44.25 36.27 9.75
N SER A 46 44.76 36.02 8.55
CA SER A 46 45.63 34.93 8.19
C SER A 46 46.88 34.88 9.07
N ALA A 47 47.13 33.78 9.74
CA ALA A 47 48.44 33.45 10.29
C ALA A 47 48.91 32.09 9.75
N ARG A 48 49.89 32.23 8.86
CA ARG A 48 51.05 31.40 8.53
C ARG A 48 51.20 30.12 9.38
N GLY A 49 51.33 28.98 8.64
CA GLY A 49 51.90 27.78 9.14
C GLY A 49 53.42 27.84 9.34
N PRO A 50 53.99 26.86 10.00
CA PRO A 50 55.39 26.55 9.81
C PRO A 50 55.58 25.36 8.87
N GLU A 51 56.57 25.57 8.01
CA GLU A 51 57.15 24.61 7.08
C GLU A 51 57.83 23.44 7.81
N GLY A 52 57.78 22.29 7.17
CA GLY A 52 58.90 21.36 7.08
C GLY A 52 58.87 20.18 8.01
N GLU A 53 58.48 19.03 7.47
CA GLU A 53 59.46 17.90 7.53
C GLU A 53 59.09 16.82 6.47
N GLN A 54 60.12 16.27 5.92
CA GLN A 54 60.25 15.56 4.68
C GLN A 54 59.60 14.17 4.68
N ALA A 55 59.17 13.85 3.52
CA ALA A 55 58.80 12.58 2.97
C ALA A 55 59.57 11.32 3.47
N ALA A 56 58.83 10.27 3.73
CA ALA A 56 59.28 8.91 3.47
C ALA A 56 58.21 8.18 2.72
N GLY A 57 58.44 7.99 1.45
CA GLY A 57 57.58 7.21 0.57
C GLY A 57 57.66 5.73 0.93
N PHE A 58 56.52 5.12 1.09
CA PHE A 58 56.39 3.65 1.01
C PHE A 58 55.52 3.33 -0.19
N ALA A 59 56.23 3.00 -1.27
CA ALA A 59 55.62 2.31 -2.41
C ALA A 59 55.29 0.88 -1.97
N HIS A 60 54.01 0.54 -1.89
CA HIS A 60 53.59 -0.85 -1.82
C HIS A 60 53.30 -1.34 -3.24
N GLN A 61 54.20 -2.20 -3.69
CA GLN A 61 53.96 -3.09 -4.85
C GLN A 61 52.97 -4.17 -4.47
N PRO A 62 52.08 -4.59 -5.35
CA PRO A 62 51.23 -5.74 -5.14
C PRO A 62 52.04 -7.02 -5.42
N THR A 63 52.34 -7.77 -4.41
CA THR A 63 52.87 -9.14 -4.57
C THR A 63 51.71 -10.08 -4.81
N GLY A 64 51.56 -10.51 -6.06
CA GLY A 64 50.72 -11.64 -6.43
C GLY A 64 51.30 -12.95 -5.90
N GLY A 65 50.65 -13.54 -4.94
CA GLY A 65 50.95 -14.89 -4.44
C GLY A 65 50.10 -15.90 -5.22
N ALA A 66 50.69 -16.54 -6.22
CA ALA A 66 50.12 -17.71 -6.86
C ALA A 66 50.26 -18.93 -5.91
N TYR A 67 49.15 -19.45 -5.48
CA TYR A 67 49.13 -20.74 -4.77
C TYR A 67 49.17 -21.86 -5.79
N THR A 68 50.35 -22.50 -5.90
CA THR A 68 50.56 -23.76 -6.61
C THR A 68 50.14 -24.92 -5.74
N PHE A 69 49.12 -25.64 -6.16
CA PHE A 69 48.78 -26.93 -5.56
C PHE A 69 49.78 -28.00 -6.02
N HIS A 70 50.59 -28.50 -5.08
CA HIS A 70 51.39 -29.70 -5.29
C HIS A 70 50.51 -30.94 -5.17
N ARG A 71 50.47 -31.70 -6.26
CA ARG A 71 49.91 -33.05 -6.35
C ARG A 71 51.03 -34.02 -5.92
N PRO A 72 50.84 -34.92 -4.93
CA PRO A 72 51.83 -35.95 -4.68
C PRO A 72 51.75 -37.03 -5.76
N GLU A 73 52.88 -37.24 -6.40
CA GLU A 73 53.11 -38.40 -7.26
C GLU A 73 53.38 -39.61 -6.35
N TYR A 74 52.58 -40.65 -6.48
CA TYR A 74 52.86 -41.97 -5.94
C TYR A 74 53.49 -42.82 -7.03
N ASN A 75 54.79 -42.93 -7.04
CA ASN A 75 55.52 -43.98 -7.71
C ASN A 75 55.52 -45.21 -6.81
N ASN A 76 54.93 -46.30 -7.26
CA ASN A 76 55.37 -47.62 -6.80
C ASN A 76 55.25 -48.63 -7.93
N ALA A 77 56.36 -48.89 -8.54
CA ALA A 77 56.56 -50.02 -9.45
C ALA A 77 56.90 -51.25 -8.57
N SER A 78 56.09 -52.25 -8.64
CA SER A 78 56.52 -53.62 -8.21
C SER A 78 55.93 -54.60 -9.25
N SER A 79 56.86 -55.15 -9.97
CA SER A 79 56.70 -56.25 -10.93
C SER A 79 56.35 -57.56 -10.21
N VAL A 80 55.26 -58.21 -10.59
CA VAL A 80 54.99 -59.60 -10.36
C VAL A 80 54.64 -60.28 -11.64
N GLN A 81 55.49 -61.22 -12.05
CA GLN A 81 55.31 -62.08 -13.24
C GLN A 81 54.23 -63.14 -13.01
N GLY A 82 53.37 -63.31 -14.03
CA GLY A 82 53.05 -64.57 -14.59
C GLY A 82 51.91 -65.43 -13.98
N ALA A 83 50.72 -65.41 -14.62
CA ALA A 83 49.93 -66.65 -14.79
C ALA A 83 49.05 -66.45 -16.08
N PRO A 84 48.74 -67.53 -16.85
CA PRO A 84 48.16 -67.43 -18.18
C PRO A 84 46.67 -67.09 -18.18
N ALA A 85 46.29 -66.19 -19.05
CA ALA A 85 44.93 -65.74 -19.24
C ALA A 85 44.05 -66.77 -19.89
N TYR A 86 43.00 -67.20 -19.20
CA TYR A 86 41.83 -67.78 -19.82
C TYR A 86 40.96 -66.66 -20.42
N ALA A 87 40.85 -66.64 -21.73
CA ALA A 87 40.03 -65.69 -22.45
C ALA A 87 38.52 -66.06 -22.28
N ALA A 88 37.86 -65.38 -21.37
CA ALA A 88 36.40 -65.39 -21.27
C ALA A 88 35.82 -64.53 -22.40
N LYS A 89 34.95 -65.07 -23.26
CA LYS A 89 34.20 -64.32 -24.28
C LYS A 89 33.36 -63.26 -23.58
N PRO A 90 33.38 -61.99 -24.05
CA PRO A 90 32.56 -60.94 -23.41
C PRO A 90 31.06 -61.26 -23.63
N PRO A 91 30.18 -60.98 -22.62
CA PRO A 91 28.77 -61.16 -22.77
C PRO A 91 28.21 -60.15 -23.78
N LYS A 92 27.39 -60.58 -24.73
CA LYS A 92 26.69 -59.74 -25.68
C LYS A 92 25.79 -58.79 -24.88
N LYS A 93 26.24 -57.55 -24.65
CA LYS A 93 25.43 -56.50 -24.01
C LYS A 93 24.21 -56.25 -24.87
N LYS A 94 23.00 -56.48 -24.31
CA LYS A 94 21.73 -56.15 -24.95
C LYS A 94 21.61 -54.64 -25.09
N LYS A 95 22.10 -54.09 -26.21
CA LYS A 95 22.05 -52.62 -26.55
C LYS A 95 20.60 -52.10 -26.51
N TRP A 96 19.58 -53.02 -26.63
CA TRP A 96 18.16 -52.68 -26.61
C TRP A 96 17.67 -52.10 -25.25
N LYS A 97 18.19 -52.56 -24.11
CA LYS A 97 17.83 -51.98 -22.83
C LYS A 97 18.28 -50.51 -22.67
N ILE A 98 19.43 -50.17 -23.24
CA ILE A 98 19.94 -48.78 -23.23
C ILE A 98 19.10 -47.91 -24.17
N VAL A 99 18.75 -48.38 -25.34
CA VAL A 99 17.86 -47.67 -26.28
C VAL A 99 16.46 -47.46 -25.67
N ALA A 100 15.91 -48.44 -24.94
CA ALA A 100 14.64 -48.32 -24.28
C ALA A 100 14.68 -47.26 -23.12
N ILE A 101 15.77 -47.21 -22.36
CA ILE A 101 15.95 -46.22 -21.27
C ILE A 101 16.09 -44.81 -21.89
N ILE A 102 16.85 -44.66 -22.96
CA ILE A 102 16.97 -43.36 -23.65
C ILE A 102 15.62 -42.91 -24.23
N ALA A 103 14.84 -43.83 -24.81
CA ALA A 103 13.50 -43.51 -25.32
C ALA A 103 12.53 -43.08 -24.18
N ILE A 104 12.58 -43.73 -23.01
CA ILE A 104 11.79 -43.34 -21.86
C ILE A 104 12.21 -41.96 -21.33
N ILE A 105 13.51 -41.70 -21.21
CA ILE A 105 14.02 -40.39 -20.79
C ILE A 105 13.62 -39.29 -21.76
N ALA A 106 13.72 -39.55 -23.07
CA ALA A 106 13.29 -38.61 -24.11
C ALA A 106 11.78 -38.35 -24.06
N ALA A 107 10.96 -39.39 -23.82
CA ALA A 107 9.52 -39.24 -23.66
C ALA A 107 9.15 -38.46 -22.38
N VAL A 108 9.87 -38.66 -21.28
CA VAL A 108 9.69 -37.90 -20.04
C VAL A 108 10.12 -36.41 -20.24
N ILE A 109 11.23 -36.17 -20.94
CA ILE A 109 11.67 -34.80 -21.26
C ILE A 109 10.65 -34.12 -22.19
N LEU A 110 10.11 -34.82 -23.18
CA LEU A 110 9.04 -34.28 -24.04
C LEU A 110 7.75 -34.03 -23.29
N ALA A 111 7.36 -34.88 -22.35
CA ALA A 111 6.20 -34.70 -21.51
C ALA A 111 6.40 -33.51 -20.55
N VAL A 112 7.59 -33.37 -19.94
CA VAL A 112 7.93 -32.25 -19.06
C VAL A 112 8.02 -30.95 -19.85
N SER A 113 8.59 -30.94 -21.07
CA SER A 113 8.62 -29.75 -21.91
C SER A 113 7.25 -29.37 -22.47
N ALA A 114 6.38 -30.33 -22.76
CA ALA A 114 4.98 -30.05 -23.13
C ALA A 114 4.18 -29.50 -21.94
N CYS A 115 4.39 -30.02 -20.71
CA CYS A 115 3.84 -29.45 -19.50
C CYS A 115 4.43 -28.06 -19.20
N ALA A 116 5.72 -27.85 -19.39
CA ALA A 116 6.36 -26.54 -19.21
C ALA A 116 5.89 -25.53 -20.28
N ALA A 117 5.71 -25.95 -21.54
CA ALA A 117 5.14 -25.11 -22.57
C ALA A 117 3.68 -24.73 -22.30
N SER A 118 2.87 -25.65 -21.76
CA SER A 118 1.50 -25.34 -21.32
C SER A 118 1.47 -24.49 -20.04
N MET A 119 2.52 -24.51 -19.22
CA MET A 119 2.68 -23.58 -18.06
C MET A 119 3.18 -22.19 -18.49
N ILE A 120 3.98 -22.10 -19.56
CA ILE A 120 4.47 -20.81 -20.10
C ILE A 120 3.40 -20.11 -20.93
N THR A 121 2.51 -20.84 -21.61
CA THR A 121 1.33 -20.31 -22.30
C THR A 121 0.10 -20.17 -21.37
N GLY A 122 0.12 -20.77 -20.18
CA GLY A 122 -0.87 -20.65 -19.13
C GLY A 122 -0.54 -19.53 -18.12
N GLY A 123 0.10 -18.46 -18.57
CA GLY A 123 0.18 -17.22 -17.83
C GLY A 123 -1.15 -16.52 -17.94
N SER A 124 -1.97 -16.62 -16.90
CA SER A 124 -2.96 -15.61 -16.58
C SER A 124 -3.88 -16.21 -15.53
N GLY A 125 -4.09 -15.52 -14.42
CA GLY A 125 -5.35 -15.60 -13.71
C GLY A 125 -6.45 -15.53 -14.77
N MET A 126 -7.54 -16.22 -14.61
CA MET A 126 -8.63 -16.21 -15.58
C MET A 126 -8.89 -14.78 -15.99
N ASP A 127 -8.40 -14.40 -17.18
CA ASP A 127 -8.91 -13.23 -17.86
C ASP A 127 -10.40 -13.47 -17.94
N ALA A 128 -11.19 -12.61 -17.31
CA ALA A 128 -12.62 -12.64 -17.50
C ALA A 128 -12.81 -12.68 -19.01
N ASN A 129 -13.53 -13.69 -19.52
CA ASN A 129 -13.69 -13.91 -20.96
C ASN A 129 -14.45 -12.71 -21.53
N TYR A 130 -13.74 -11.65 -21.92
CA TYR A 130 -14.27 -10.41 -22.50
C TYR A 130 -14.68 -10.57 -23.97
N GLY A 131 -14.72 -11.78 -24.50
CA GLY A 131 -15.04 -12.04 -25.91
C GLY A 131 -16.55 -12.18 -26.16
N GLY A 132 -17.18 -11.16 -26.83
CA GLY A 132 -18.41 -11.31 -27.61
C GLY A 132 -19.67 -11.69 -26.83
N GLY A 133 -20.12 -10.86 -25.88
CA GLY A 133 -21.33 -11.07 -25.12
C GLY A 133 -22.15 -9.78 -24.96
N SER A 134 -23.36 -9.90 -24.39
CA SER A 134 -24.22 -8.78 -24.03
C SER A 134 -23.48 -7.72 -23.20
N SER A 135 -23.88 -6.45 -23.35
CA SER A 135 -23.36 -5.32 -22.57
C SER A 135 -23.37 -5.59 -21.07
N TYR A 136 -22.33 -5.14 -20.37
CA TYR A 136 -22.16 -5.44 -18.96
C TYR A 136 -21.57 -4.28 -18.15
N ILE A 137 -21.80 -4.32 -16.84
CA ILE A 137 -21.15 -3.53 -15.83
C ILE A 137 -20.17 -4.43 -15.09
N GLY A 138 -18.89 -4.03 -15.01
CA GLY A 138 -17.89 -4.78 -14.25
C GLY A 138 -18.02 -4.51 -12.74
N VAL A 139 -18.22 -5.53 -11.93
CA VAL A 139 -18.15 -5.42 -10.47
C VAL A 139 -16.72 -5.69 -10.06
N LEU A 140 -15.96 -4.62 -9.83
CA LEU A 140 -14.57 -4.68 -9.45
C LEU A 140 -14.45 -4.75 -7.92
N HIS A 141 -13.83 -5.80 -7.42
CA HIS A 141 -13.70 -6.05 -5.99
C HIS A 141 -12.36 -5.53 -5.45
N ALA A 142 -12.41 -4.52 -4.55
CA ALA A 142 -11.28 -4.03 -3.76
C ALA A 142 -11.47 -4.50 -2.31
N GLU A 143 -10.93 -5.67 -2.00
CA GLU A 143 -11.12 -6.33 -0.72
C GLU A 143 -9.79 -6.59 -0.02
N GLY A 144 -9.71 -6.27 1.28
CA GLY A 144 -8.50 -6.40 2.10
C GLY A 144 -7.65 -5.13 2.14
N THR A 145 -6.44 -5.24 2.66
CA THR A 145 -5.50 -4.11 2.79
C THR A 145 -4.98 -3.66 1.43
N ILE A 146 -5.08 -2.37 1.14
CA ILE A 146 -4.59 -1.78 -0.11
C ILE A 146 -3.06 -1.68 -0.03
N THR A 147 -2.36 -2.43 -0.88
CA THR A 147 -0.90 -2.50 -0.89
C THR A 147 -0.37 -2.81 -2.29
N THR A 148 0.84 -2.36 -2.60
CA THR A 148 1.55 -2.72 -3.83
C THR A 148 2.17 -4.12 -3.76
N SER A 149 2.54 -4.55 -2.55
CA SER A 149 3.16 -5.84 -2.28
C SER A 149 2.10 -6.82 -1.79
N SER A 150 1.60 -7.66 -2.69
CA SER A 150 0.64 -8.69 -2.36
C SER A 150 1.19 -10.06 -2.68
N SER A 151 0.98 -11.02 -1.78
CA SER A 151 1.25 -12.41 -2.07
C SER A 151 0.17 -12.98 -2.99
N SER A 152 0.44 -14.08 -3.67
CA SER A 152 -0.55 -14.74 -4.54
C SER A 152 -1.78 -15.26 -3.80
N SER A 153 -1.71 -15.32 -2.47
CA SER A 153 -2.81 -15.74 -1.57
C SER A 153 -3.70 -14.58 -1.12
N ASP A 154 -3.26 -13.31 -1.29
CA ASP A 154 -4.01 -12.15 -0.84
C ASP A 154 -5.21 -11.89 -1.76
N THR A 155 -6.30 -11.41 -1.17
CA THR A 155 -7.51 -11.02 -1.91
C THR A 155 -7.31 -9.73 -2.69
N TYR A 156 -6.51 -8.80 -2.15
CA TYR A 156 -6.16 -7.54 -2.82
C TYR A 156 -4.92 -7.72 -3.70
N GLN A 157 -5.04 -7.37 -4.97
CA GLN A 157 -3.96 -7.48 -5.96
C GLN A 157 -3.89 -6.22 -6.83
N GLN A 158 -3.08 -5.25 -6.43
CA GLN A 158 -2.97 -3.94 -7.07
C GLN A 158 -2.78 -4.02 -8.59
N SER A 159 -1.71 -4.66 -9.02
CA SER A 159 -1.38 -4.72 -10.45
C SER A 159 -2.43 -5.46 -11.29
N TRP A 160 -3.15 -6.41 -10.69
CA TRP A 160 -4.24 -7.09 -11.35
C TRP A 160 -5.46 -6.19 -11.47
N LEU A 161 -5.85 -5.47 -10.40
CA LEU A 161 -6.97 -4.52 -10.42
C LEU A 161 -6.77 -3.43 -11.47
N LEU A 162 -5.59 -2.82 -11.53
CA LEU A 162 -5.27 -1.81 -12.53
C LEU A 162 -5.43 -2.35 -13.96
N ARG A 163 -4.91 -3.56 -14.24
CA ARG A 163 -5.11 -4.20 -15.55
C ARG A 163 -6.57 -4.52 -15.86
N GLN A 164 -7.38 -4.90 -14.86
CA GLN A 164 -8.81 -5.15 -15.11
C GLN A 164 -9.54 -3.86 -15.51
N ILE A 165 -9.17 -2.72 -14.93
CA ILE A 165 -9.72 -1.42 -15.34
C ILE A 165 -9.32 -1.09 -16.78
N ASP A 166 -8.05 -1.34 -17.16
CA ASP A 166 -7.60 -1.15 -18.54
C ASP A 166 -8.40 -2.03 -19.52
N TYR A 167 -8.58 -3.31 -19.22
CA TYR A 167 -9.40 -4.20 -20.04
C TYR A 167 -10.86 -3.72 -20.16
N MET A 168 -11.46 -3.27 -19.06
CA MET A 168 -12.82 -2.72 -19.09
C MET A 168 -12.89 -1.40 -19.87
N LYS A 169 -11.84 -0.58 -19.82
CA LYS A 169 -11.72 0.67 -20.58
C LYS A 169 -11.75 0.38 -22.09
N ASP A 170 -10.96 -0.59 -22.53
CA ASP A 170 -10.82 -0.96 -23.95
C ASP A 170 -12.01 -1.79 -24.49
N ASP A 171 -12.78 -2.46 -23.62
CA ASP A 171 -13.94 -3.28 -24.02
C ASP A 171 -15.18 -2.42 -24.25
N THR A 172 -15.61 -2.31 -25.51
CA THR A 172 -16.80 -1.58 -25.88
C THR A 172 -18.11 -2.18 -25.35
N SER A 173 -18.11 -3.43 -24.90
CA SER A 173 -19.25 -4.10 -24.27
C SER A 173 -19.36 -3.73 -22.78
N ASN A 174 -18.31 -3.20 -22.17
CA ASN A 174 -18.37 -2.66 -20.82
C ASN A 174 -19.07 -1.30 -20.84
N LEU A 175 -20.03 -1.08 -19.96
CA LEU A 175 -20.79 0.16 -19.89
C LEU A 175 -20.68 0.87 -18.53
N GLY A 176 -19.83 0.39 -17.63
CA GLY A 176 -19.58 1.01 -16.33
C GLY A 176 -18.84 0.10 -15.37
N ILE A 177 -18.40 0.67 -14.26
CA ILE A 177 -17.77 -0.06 -13.15
C ILE A 177 -18.60 0.14 -11.89
N MET A 178 -18.91 -0.94 -11.20
CA MET A 178 -19.38 -0.97 -9.82
C MET A 178 -18.20 -1.39 -8.95
N LEU A 179 -17.57 -0.45 -8.25
CA LEU A 179 -16.50 -0.72 -7.32
C LEU A 179 -17.06 -1.26 -6.00
N TYR A 180 -16.85 -2.53 -5.72
CA TYR A 180 -17.22 -3.14 -4.45
C TYR A 180 -16.04 -3.02 -3.48
N VAL A 181 -16.21 -2.25 -2.39
CA VAL A 181 -15.15 -1.95 -1.44
C VAL A 181 -15.41 -2.67 -0.12
N ASN A 182 -14.44 -3.49 0.31
CA ASN A 182 -14.38 -4.06 1.65
C ASN A 182 -12.94 -4.00 2.16
N SER A 183 -12.51 -2.79 2.54
CA SER A 183 -11.10 -2.50 2.84
C SER A 183 -10.96 -1.50 3.99
N PRO A 184 -10.03 -1.75 4.94
CA PRO A 184 -9.67 -0.77 5.97
C PRO A 184 -8.77 0.37 5.44
N GLY A 185 -8.35 0.30 4.16
CA GLY A 185 -7.36 1.16 3.57
C GLY A 185 -6.00 0.51 3.43
N GLY A 186 -4.93 1.32 3.40
CA GLY A 186 -3.57 0.83 3.24
C GLY A 186 -2.61 1.91 2.74
N SER A 187 -1.69 1.52 1.87
CA SER A 187 -0.66 2.38 1.28
C SER A 187 -1.27 3.59 0.57
N VAL A 188 -0.74 4.77 0.89
CA VAL A 188 -1.12 6.03 0.22
C VAL A 188 -0.93 5.91 -1.28
N TYR A 189 0.25 5.44 -1.71
CA TYR A 189 0.60 5.28 -3.12
C TYR A 189 -0.36 4.33 -3.85
N ALA A 190 -0.64 3.16 -3.29
CA ALA A 190 -1.52 2.18 -3.93
C ALA A 190 -2.98 2.68 -4.01
N SER A 191 -3.43 3.42 -2.99
CA SER A 191 -4.77 4.02 -2.99
C SER A 191 -4.89 5.10 -4.07
N ASP A 192 -3.87 5.94 -4.21
CA ASP A 192 -3.84 7.00 -5.21
C ASP A 192 -3.78 6.45 -6.64
N GLU A 193 -2.93 5.45 -6.91
CA GLU A 193 -2.88 4.79 -8.22
C GLU A 193 -4.24 4.21 -8.65
N LEU A 194 -4.95 3.54 -7.72
CA LEU A 194 -6.25 2.96 -8.05
C LEU A 194 -7.31 4.04 -8.25
N TYR A 195 -7.30 5.11 -7.43
CA TYR A 195 -8.15 6.28 -7.62
C TYR A 195 -7.92 6.93 -8.99
N LEU A 196 -6.68 7.22 -9.34
CA LEU A 196 -6.30 7.83 -10.61
C LEU A 196 -6.71 6.95 -11.80
N LYS A 197 -6.55 5.64 -11.69
CA LYS A 197 -6.96 4.68 -12.73
C LYS A 197 -8.48 4.66 -12.94
N LEU A 198 -9.27 4.75 -11.88
CA LEU A 198 -10.72 4.86 -11.97
C LEU A 198 -11.15 6.23 -12.54
N LYS A 199 -10.44 7.30 -12.18
CA LYS A 199 -10.65 8.65 -12.74
C LYS A 199 -10.35 8.67 -14.24
N GLU A 200 -9.22 8.12 -14.66
CA GLU A 200 -8.85 7.93 -16.07
C GLU A 200 -9.94 7.18 -16.85
N TYR A 201 -10.43 6.05 -16.29
CA TYR A 201 -11.51 5.28 -16.90
C TYR A 201 -12.77 6.15 -17.14
N LYS A 202 -13.19 6.94 -16.14
CA LYS A 202 -14.35 7.84 -16.28
C LYS A 202 -14.13 8.91 -17.35
N GLU A 203 -12.98 9.58 -17.30
CA GLU A 203 -12.65 10.69 -18.19
C GLU A 203 -12.53 10.25 -19.65
N GLU A 204 -11.86 9.12 -19.91
CA GLU A 204 -11.64 8.64 -21.26
C GLU A 204 -12.87 7.96 -21.90
N THR A 205 -13.68 7.27 -21.07
CA THR A 205 -14.83 6.51 -21.60
C THR A 205 -16.16 7.23 -21.47
N GLY A 206 -16.29 8.17 -20.55
CA GLY A 206 -17.57 8.79 -20.16
C GLY A 206 -18.53 7.82 -19.48
N ARG A 207 -18.09 6.62 -19.09
CA ARG A 207 -18.90 5.58 -18.46
C ARG A 207 -18.97 5.77 -16.96
N PRO A 208 -20.11 5.47 -16.30
CA PRO A 208 -20.28 5.69 -14.86
C PRO A 208 -19.42 4.74 -14.02
N VAL A 209 -18.89 5.27 -12.92
CA VAL A 209 -18.27 4.50 -11.83
C VAL A 209 -19.07 4.73 -10.56
N TYR A 210 -19.72 3.69 -10.06
CA TYR A 210 -20.42 3.70 -8.77
C TYR A 210 -19.60 2.91 -7.75
N SER A 211 -19.70 3.29 -6.48
CA SER A 211 -19.07 2.54 -5.39
C SER A 211 -20.10 2.02 -4.41
N TYR A 212 -19.90 0.77 -3.98
CA TYR A 212 -20.65 0.15 -2.91
C TYR A 212 -19.74 -0.23 -1.76
N PHE A 213 -20.02 0.29 -0.57
CA PHE A 213 -19.31 0.02 0.65
C PHE A 213 -19.95 -1.16 1.40
N ALA A 214 -19.21 -2.24 1.56
CA ALA A 214 -19.67 -3.47 2.19
C ALA A 214 -19.60 -3.39 3.72
N GLU A 215 -18.68 -4.12 4.34
CA GLU A 215 -18.48 -4.11 5.79
C GLU A 215 -17.61 -2.91 6.22
N THR A 216 -16.50 -2.73 5.53
CA THR A 216 -15.55 -1.65 5.78
C THR A 216 -15.14 -0.98 4.48
N ALA A 217 -15.17 0.36 4.46
CA ALA A 217 -14.62 1.16 3.38
C ALA A 217 -14.05 2.45 3.98
N ALA A 218 -12.89 2.33 4.60
CA ALA A 218 -12.32 3.39 5.43
C ALA A 218 -10.92 3.78 4.94
N SER A 219 -10.55 5.03 5.21
CA SER A 219 -9.23 5.56 4.88
C SER A 219 -8.89 5.37 3.39
N GLY A 220 -7.85 4.63 3.01
CA GLY A 220 -7.57 4.30 1.61
C GLY A 220 -8.75 3.64 0.88
N GLY A 221 -9.58 2.86 1.59
CA GLY A 221 -10.81 2.28 1.04
C GLY A 221 -11.86 3.33 0.70
N TYR A 222 -11.95 4.43 1.46
CA TYR A 222 -12.77 5.59 1.11
C TYR A 222 -12.13 6.39 -0.04
N TYR A 223 -10.81 6.59 0.03
CA TYR A 223 -10.03 7.34 -0.96
C TYR A 223 -10.27 6.86 -2.40
N ILE A 224 -10.15 5.55 -2.64
CA ILE A 224 -10.33 4.97 -3.99
C ILE A 224 -11.73 5.18 -4.56
N ALA A 225 -12.72 5.39 -3.69
CA ALA A 225 -14.11 5.56 -4.06
C ALA A 225 -14.55 7.04 -4.14
N ALA A 226 -13.75 7.97 -3.62
CA ALA A 226 -14.15 9.37 -3.45
C ALA A 226 -14.57 10.06 -4.76
N GLY A 227 -13.97 9.66 -5.90
CA GLY A 227 -14.28 10.18 -7.24
C GLY A 227 -15.43 9.47 -7.97
N SER A 228 -16.15 8.56 -7.32
CA SER A 228 -17.28 7.83 -7.91
C SER A 228 -18.48 8.76 -8.14
N ASP A 229 -19.28 8.48 -9.18
CA ASP A 229 -20.50 9.25 -9.49
C ASP A 229 -21.57 9.08 -8.40
N LYS A 230 -21.56 7.93 -7.72
CA LYS A 230 -22.43 7.65 -6.59
C LYS A 230 -21.75 6.68 -5.64
N ILE A 231 -21.84 6.96 -4.34
CA ILE A 231 -21.33 6.10 -3.26
C ILE A 231 -22.52 5.62 -2.44
N THR A 232 -22.72 4.31 -2.40
CA THR A 232 -23.74 3.65 -1.60
C THR A 232 -23.10 2.75 -0.56
N ALA A 233 -23.65 2.68 0.63
CA ALA A 233 -23.10 1.84 1.70
C ALA A 233 -24.14 0.88 2.30
N ASN A 234 -23.67 -0.29 2.74
CA ASN A 234 -24.42 -1.14 3.64
C ASN A 234 -24.74 -0.37 4.94
N ARG A 235 -25.89 -0.58 5.52
CA ARG A 235 -26.31 0.10 6.77
C ARG A 235 -25.37 -0.14 7.96
N ASN A 236 -24.62 -1.23 7.93
CA ASN A 236 -23.67 -1.62 8.98
C ASN A 236 -22.21 -1.31 8.59
N CYS A 237 -22.00 -0.62 7.46
CA CYS A 237 -20.68 -0.26 7.00
C CYS A 237 -20.00 0.71 7.97
N THR A 238 -18.71 0.47 8.20
CA THR A 238 -17.78 1.41 8.82
C THR A 238 -16.99 2.12 7.73
N THR A 239 -16.99 3.46 7.73
CA THR A 239 -16.33 4.25 6.69
C THR A 239 -15.68 5.53 7.27
N GLY A 240 -15.23 6.44 6.41
CA GLY A 240 -14.51 7.64 6.84
C GLY A 240 -13.04 7.34 7.08
N SER A 241 -12.54 7.59 8.30
CA SER A 241 -11.11 7.52 8.61
C SER A 241 -10.26 8.33 7.61
N ILE A 242 -10.77 9.54 7.25
CA ILE A 242 -10.08 10.46 6.35
C ILE A 242 -8.91 11.05 7.12
N GLY A 243 -7.72 10.54 6.84
CA GLY A 243 -6.50 10.90 7.54
C GLY A 243 -5.31 10.09 7.07
N VAL A 244 -4.12 10.50 7.48
CA VAL A 244 -2.84 9.88 7.13
C VAL A 244 -2.01 9.73 8.39
N TYR A 245 -1.32 8.62 8.50
CA TYR A 245 -0.30 8.46 9.53
C TYR A 245 0.96 7.82 8.94
N LEU A 246 2.07 8.06 9.59
CA LEU A 246 3.34 7.42 9.32
C LEU A 246 3.77 6.64 10.56
N GLY A 247 4.00 5.36 10.44
CA GLY A 247 4.53 4.65 11.58
C GLY A 247 3.93 3.28 11.83
N PRO A 248 4.16 2.73 13.03
CA PRO A 248 4.86 3.34 14.17
C PRO A 248 6.36 3.53 13.93
N ILE A 249 6.96 4.60 14.47
CA ILE A 249 8.42 4.78 14.52
C ILE A 249 8.86 4.32 15.91
N ILE A 250 9.62 3.24 15.96
CA ILE A 250 9.99 2.59 17.22
C ILE A 250 11.40 3.03 17.62
N ASP A 251 11.53 3.55 18.84
CA ASP A 251 12.82 3.84 19.48
C ASP A 251 13.18 2.71 20.47
N ALA A 252 14.13 1.87 20.07
CA ALA A 252 14.67 0.80 20.88
C ALA A 252 16.00 1.16 21.56
N SER A 253 16.49 2.40 21.46
CA SER A 253 17.80 2.82 21.98
C SER A 253 17.98 2.51 23.46
N GLY A 254 16.96 2.81 24.29
CA GLY A 254 17.00 2.52 25.73
C GLY A 254 17.00 1.02 26.08
N LEU A 255 16.48 0.16 25.19
CA LEU A 255 16.58 -1.29 25.36
C LEU A 255 18.00 -1.77 25.02
N LEU A 256 18.58 -1.30 23.92
CA LEU A 256 19.93 -1.63 23.47
C LEU A 256 20.97 -1.24 24.53
N ASP A 257 20.84 -0.06 25.14
CA ASP A 257 21.70 0.38 26.23
C ASP A 257 21.65 -0.58 27.44
N LYS A 258 20.46 -1.06 27.82
CA LYS A 258 20.30 -2.00 28.94
C LYS A 258 20.97 -3.34 28.71
N VAL A 259 21.04 -3.80 27.45
CA VAL A 259 21.69 -5.07 27.09
C VAL A 259 23.14 -4.88 26.65
N GLY A 260 23.68 -3.65 26.72
CA GLY A 260 25.07 -3.33 26.40
C GLY A 260 25.39 -3.33 24.90
N VAL A 261 24.38 -3.25 24.03
CA VAL A 261 24.56 -3.15 22.58
C VAL A 261 24.64 -1.68 22.19
N LYS A 262 25.67 -1.33 21.39
CA LYS A 262 25.83 0.01 20.83
C LYS A 262 25.68 -0.06 19.31
N ALA A 263 24.78 0.77 18.77
CA ALA A 263 24.63 0.94 17.34
C ALA A 263 25.34 2.23 16.90
N GLU A 264 26.12 2.16 15.84
CA GLU A 264 26.77 3.31 15.22
C GLU A 264 26.33 3.39 13.75
N ILE A 265 25.89 4.57 13.34
CA ILE A 265 25.43 4.83 11.97
C ILE A 265 26.35 5.88 11.35
N VAL A 266 27.14 5.47 10.36
CA VAL A 266 27.92 6.38 9.52
C VAL A 266 27.05 6.86 8.37
N LYS A 267 26.80 8.15 8.29
CA LYS A 267 25.86 8.73 7.35
C LYS A 267 26.38 10.01 6.68
N SER A 268 26.00 10.22 5.43
CA SER A 268 26.42 11.37 4.62
C SER A 268 25.71 12.68 4.99
N GLY A 269 24.59 12.63 5.71
CA GLY A 269 23.80 13.79 6.09
C GLY A 269 22.97 13.55 7.34
N ALA A 270 22.61 14.62 8.05
CA ALA A 270 21.96 14.57 9.36
C ALA A 270 20.68 13.72 9.35
N ASN A 271 19.88 13.85 8.29
CA ASN A 271 18.57 13.19 8.16
C ASN A 271 18.62 11.86 7.40
N LYS A 272 19.81 11.43 6.92
CA LYS A 272 19.95 10.09 6.36
C LYS A 272 19.82 9.05 7.47
N ALA A 273 18.99 8.05 7.28
CA ALA A 273 18.61 7.04 8.27
C ALA A 273 17.74 7.58 9.44
N MET A 274 16.97 8.65 9.23
CA MET A 274 15.92 9.05 10.18
C MET A 274 14.85 7.95 10.26
N GLY A 275 14.22 7.81 11.44
CA GLY A 275 13.22 6.77 11.69
C GLY A 275 13.78 5.38 11.97
N ASN A 276 15.12 5.21 12.07
CA ASN A 276 15.71 3.96 12.51
C ASN A 276 15.42 3.69 13.99
N SER A 277 15.44 2.41 14.38
CA SER A 277 15.09 1.99 15.74
C SER A 277 16.20 2.19 16.78
N TYR A 278 17.39 2.63 16.38
CA TYR A 278 18.55 2.71 17.24
C TYR A 278 18.77 4.09 17.87
N GLN A 279 18.01 5.08 17.41
CA GLN A 279 18.12 6.46 17.88
C GLN A 279 16.73 7.10 17.93
N PRO A 280 16.44 7.96 18.93
CA PRO A 280 15.21 8.72 18.94
C PRO A 280 15.18 9.73 17.77
N LEU A 281 13.99 10.04 17.29
CA LEU A 281 13.81 11.12 16.33
C LEU A 281 14.21 12.46 16.96
N THR A 282 14.96 13.26 16.22
CA THR A 282 15.14 14.68 16.55
C THR A 282 13.87 15.46 16.23
N GLU A 283 13.72 16.66 16.81
CA GLU A 283 12.59 17.55 16.51
C GLU A 283 12.56 17.95 15.01
N GLU A 284 13.73 18.16 14.40
CA GLU A 284 13.85 18.42 12.96
C GLU A 284 13.30 17.24 12.14
N GLN A 285 13.71 16.02 12.46
CA GLN A 285 13.25 14.81 11.77
C GLN A 285 11.75 14.58 11.94
N ARG A 286 11.23 14.87 13.15
CA ARG A 286 9.79 14.82 13.43
C ARG A 286 9.04 15.83 12.56
N ALA A 287 9.55 17.05 12.43
CA ALA A 287 8.96 18.09 11.59
C ALA A 287 8.93 17.68 10.11
N ILE A 288 10.01 17.07 9.60
CA ILE A 288 10.08 16.56 8.23
C ILE A 288 9.00 15.51 7.98
N TYR A 289 8.84 14.54 8.89
CA TYR A 289 7.79 13.52 8.77
C TYR A 289 6.38 14.11 8.91
N GLN A 290 6.20 15.10 9.79
CA GLN A 290 4.90 15.75 9.95
C GLN A 290 4.50 16.52 8.68
N GLU A 291 5.43 17.20 8.03
CA GLU A 291 5.19 17.88 6.75
C GLU A 291 4.77 16.87 5.67
N TYR A 292 5.45 15.74 5.58
CA TYR A 292 5.12 14.67 4.64
C TYR A 292 3.71 14.07 4.88
N VAL A 293 3.34 13.86 6.16
CA VAL A 293 1.98 13.43 6.53
C VAL A 293 0.94 14.49 6.17
N ASN A 294 1.24 15.77 6.44
CA ASN A 294 0.33 16.87 6.16
C ASN A 294 0.08 17.03 4.65
N GLU A 295 1.10 16.92 3.81
CA GLU A 295 0.95 16.99 2.36
C GLU A 295 0.01 15.90 1.84
N SER A 296 0.21 14.65 2.26
CA SER A 296 -0.67 13.54 1.88
C SER A 296 -2.09 13.68 2.46
N TYR A 297 -2.24 14.28 3.63
CA TYR A 297 -3.55 14.59 4.21
C TYR A 297 -4.29 15.66 3.40
N GLU A 298 -3.64 16.74 3.02
CA GLU A 298 -4.24 17.77 2.18
C GLU A 298 -4.70 17.19 0.83
N GLN A 299 -3.90 16.34 0.20
CA GLN A 299 -4.28 15.64 -1.02
C GLN A 299 -5.56 14.80 -0.80
N PHE A 300 -5.67 14.06 0.31
CA PHE A 300 -6.88 13.30 0.61
C PHE A 300 -8.10 14.20 0.79
N VAL A 301 -7.95 15.29 1.52
CA VAL A 301 -9.03 16.28 1.72
C VAL A 301 -9.50 16.87 0.40
N ASP A 302 -8.58 17.24 -0.49
CA ASP A 302 -8.89 17.82 -1.80
C ASP A 302 -9.66 16.84 -2.69
N ILE A 303 -9.25 15.57 -2.71
CA ILE A 303 -9.95 14.50 -3.45
C ILE A 303 -11.37 14.29 -2.92
N VAL A 304 -11.56 14.31 -1.61
CA VAL A 304 -12.88 14.22 -1.01
C VAL A 304 -13.73 15.46 -1.35
N ALA A 305 -13.14 16.64 -1.26
CA ALA A 305 -13.82 17.90 -1.58
C ALA A 305 -14.27 17.90 -3.05
N GLU A 306 -13.39 17.54 -3.99
CA GLU A 306 -13.70 17.42 -5.42
C GLU A 306 -14.80 16.37 -5.66
N GLY A 307 -14.60 15.15 -5.17
CA GLY A 307 -15.50 14.03 -5.45
C GLY A 307 -16.87 14.15 -4.81
N ARG A 308 -16.97 14.84 -3.66
CA ARG A 308 -18.24 15.03 -2.95
C ARG A 308 -18.86 16.41 -3.19
N GLY A 309 -18.21 17.29 -3.97
CA GLY A 309 -18.66 18.66 -4.21
C GLY A 309 -18.76 19.49 -2.92
N MET A 310 -17.83 19.30 -2.00
CA MET A 310 -17.79 19.96 -0.69
C MET A 310 -16.69 21.03 -0.63
N ASP A 311 -16.87 22.03 0.22
CA ASP A 311 -15.80 22.96 0.53
C ASP A 311 -14.68 22.22 1.32
N VAL A 312 -13.42 22.48 0.99
CA VAL A 312 -12.24 21.94 1.70
C VAL A 312 -12.32 22.16 3.21
N ALA A 313 -12.78 23.36 3.63
CA ALA A 313 -12.93 23.67 5.06
C ALA A 313 -14.01 22.79 5.73
N ALA A 314 -15.08 22.45 5.01
CA ALA A 314 -16.13 21.55 5.53
C ALA A 314 -15.61 20.11 5.63
N VAL A 315 -14.86 19.65 4.64
CA VAL A 315 -14.20 18.34 4.70
C VAL A 315 -13.26 18.25 5.89
N LYS A 316 -12.41 19.25 6.13
CA LYS A 316 -11.47 19.29 7.27
C LYS A 316 -12.15 19.17 8.64
N GLN A 317 -13.40 19.60 8.78
CA GLN A 317 -14.14 19.45 10.04
C GLN A 317 -14.55 18.01 10.35
N ILE A 318 -14.59 17.15 9.35
CA ILE A 318 -14.98 15.74 9.45
C ILE A 318 -13.85 14.78 9.11
N ALA A 319 -12.68 15.28 8.77
CA ALA A 319 -11.51 14.53 8.30
C ALA A 319 -10.37 14.53 9.33
N ASP A 320 -10.69 14.18 10.59
CA ASP A 320 -9.69 14.07 11.67
C ASP A 320 -9.22 12.63 11.93
N GLY A 321 -9.46 11.74 10.96
CA GLY A 321 -9.10 10.33 11.04
C GLY A 321 -10.17 9.45 11.70
N ARG A 322 -11.26 10.03 12.21
CA ARG A 322 -12.33 9.23 12.84
C ARG A 322 -13.12 8.42 11.83
N VAL A 323 -13.63 7.28 12.30
CA VAL A 323 -14.57 6.47 11.53
C VAL A 323 -16.02 6.92 11.72
N TYR A 324 -16.86 6.59 10.74
CA TYR A 324 -18.29 6.88 10.72
C TYR A 324 -19.11 5.63 10.44
N THR A 325 -20.26 5.51 11.05
CA THR A 325 -21.30 4.60 10.57
C THR A 325 -21.85 5.09 9.24
N ALA A 326 -22.46 4.21 8.45
CA ALA A 326 -23.12 4.61 7.20
C ALA A 326 -24.10 5.79 7.38
N LYS A 327 -24.85 5.81 8.51
CA LYS A 327 -25.79 6.90 8.82
C LYS A 327 -25.07 8.23 9.03
N GLN A 328 -23.98 8.23 9.78
CA GLN A 328 -23.16 9.44 10.02
C GLN A 328 -22.48 9.90 8.71
N ALA A 329 -21.93 8.97 7.94
CA ALA A 329 -21.31 9.28 6.66
C ALA A 329 -22.31 9.93 5.69
N LYS A 330 -23.54 9.42 5.62
CA LYS A 330 -24.60 10.04 4.82
C LYS A 330 -24.97 11.44 5.32
N ALA A 331 -25.09 11.63 6.62
CA ALA A 331 -25.38 12.93 7.21
C ALA A 331 -24.27 13.96 6.96
N ASN A 332 -23.02 13.50 6.87
CA ASN A 332 -21.85 14.32 6.57
C ASN A 332 -21.60 14.51 5.06
N GLY A 333 -22.42 13.95 4.18
CA GLY A 333 -22.24 14.06 2.73
C GLY A 333 -21.16 13.15 2.15
N LEU A 334 -20.58 12.26 2.96
CA LEU A 334 -19.51 11.35 2.53
C LEU A 334 -20.02 10.20 1.65
N ILE A 335 -21.30 9.84 1.77
CA ILE A 335 -21.98 8.87 0.90
C ILE A 335 -23.36 9.40 0.49
N ASP A 336 -23.88 8.89 -0.63
CA ASP A 336 -25.16 9.34 -1.19
C ASP A 336 -26.33 8.55 -0.62
N GLU A 337 -26.17 7.24 -0.43
CA GLU A 337 -27.28 6.37 -0.07
C GLU A 337 -26.85 5.21 0.85
N ILE A 338 -27.84 4.73 1.61
CA ILE A 338 -27.70 3.50 2.40
C ILE A 338 -28.66 2.48 1.84
N SER A 339 -28.16 1.40 1.27
CA SER A 339 -28.99 0.34 0.67
C SER A 339 -28.31 -1.02 0.70
N SER A 340 -28.99 -2.02 0.17
CA SER A 340 -28.35 -3.31 -0.14
C SER A 340 -27.52 -3.19 -1.43
N PHE A 341 -26.65 -4.15 -1.65
CA PHE A 341 -25.85 -4.22 -2.87
C PHE A 341 -26.72 -4.40 -4.12
N GLU A 342 -27.79 -5.19 -4.02
CA GLU A 342 -28.73 -5.40 -5.12
C GLU A 342 -29.48 -4.11 -5.47
N ASP A 343 -29.91 -3.34 -4.47
CA ASP A 343 -30.56 -2.04 -4.70
C ASP A 343 -29.58 -1.04 -5.34
N ALA A 344 -28.31 -1.03 -4.91
CA ALA A 344 -27.26 -0.19 -5.51
C ALA A 344 -27.04 -0.53 -7.00
N LYS A 345 -27.00 -1.82 -7.34
CA LYS A 345 -26.97 -2.28 -8.74
C LYS A 345 -28.19 -1.80 -9.53
N GLY A 346 -29.37 -1.99 -8.96
CA GLY A 346 -30.62 -1.54 -9.56
C GLY A 346 -30.64 -0.03 -9.79
N ALA A 347 -30.13 0.76 -8.84
CA ALA A 347 -30.00 2.21 -8.97
C ALA A 347 -29.06 2.59 -10.14
N MET A 348 -27.90 1.95 -10.25
CA MET A 348 -26.94 2.19 -11.33
C MET A 348 -27.55 1.93 -12.70
N LEU A 349 -28.27 0.81 -12.88
CA LEU A 349 -28.95 0.49 -14.14
C LEU A 349 -29.98 1.54 -14.48
N LYS A 350 -30.83 1.90 -13.53
CA LYS A 350 -31.95 2.83 -13.73
C LYS A 350 -31.47 4.24 -14.03
N GLU A 351 -30.54 4.76 -13.23
CA GLU A 351 -30.08 6.14 -13.33
C GLU A 351 -29.29 6.38 -14.63
N ASN A 352 -28.56 5.35 -15.11
CA ASN A 352 -27.77 5.43 -16.34
C ASN A 352 -28.51 4.83 -17.58
N LYS A 353 -29.75 4.39 -17.44
CA LYS A 353 -30.57 3.80 -18.54
C LYS A 353 -29.90 2.54 -19.13
N LEU A 354 -29.29 1.71 -18.29
CA LEU A 354 -28.56 0.48 -18.66
C LEU A 354 -29.37 -0.79 -18.38
N ASN A 355 -30.70 -0.77 -18.60
CA ASN A 355 -31.63 -1.81 -18.16
C ASN A 355 -31.34 -3.21 -18.76
N ASP A 356 -30.67 -3.28 -19.93
CA ASP A 356 -30.36 -4.54 -20.61
C ASP A 356 -28.93 -5.07 -20.26
N CYS A 357 -28.25 -4.42 -19.31
CA CYS A 357 -26.90 -4.80 -18.92
C CYS A 357 -26.91 -5.87 -17.82
N THR A 358 -25.92 -6.74 -17.89
CA THR A 358 -25.63 -7.71 -16.83
C THR A 358 -24.50 -7.21 -15.95
N PHE A 359 -24.41 -7.72 -14.69
CA PHE A 359 -23.25 -7.50 -13.85
C PHE A 359 -22.28 -8.66 -13.97
N ARG A 360 -21.01 -8.40 -14.19
CA ARG A 360 -19.92 -9.39 -14.22
C ARG A 360 -18.99 -9.15 -13.05
N ASN A 361 -18.85 -10.13 -12.16
CA ASN A 361 -17.89 -10.04 -11.07
C ASN A 361 -16.45 -10.16 -11.61
N VAL A 362 -15.63 -9.21 -11.21
CA VAL A 362 -14.21 -9.11 -11.53
C VAL A 362 -13.46 -9.29 -10.21
N ILE A 363 -13.23 -10.54 -9.84
CA ILE A 363 -12.64 -10.96 -8.56
C ILE A 363 -11.34 -11.69 -8.85
N TYR A 364 -10.27 -11.30 -8.17
CA TYR A 364 -9.03 -12.07 -8.20
C TYR A 364 -9.23 -13.40 -7.51
N THR A 365 -8.91 -14.46 -8.22
CA THR A 365 -8.92 -15.83 -7.65
C THR A 365 -7.47 -16.30 -7.51
N PRO A 366 -6.97 -16.47 -6.28
CA PRO A 366 -5.63 -16.98 -6.06
C PRO A 366 -5.44 -18.34 -6.77
N LYS A 367 -4.31 -18.49 -7.47
CA LYS A 367 -3.95 -19.80 -8.01
C LYS A 367 -3.52 -20.69 -6.85
N ASN A 368 -4.31 -21.71 -6.57
CA ASN A 368 -3.91 -22.76 -5.64
C ASN A 368 -2.87 -23.66 -6.31
N ASP A 369 -1.62 -23.25 -6.33
CA ASP A 369 -0.51 -24.11 -6.69
C ASP A 369 -0.34 -25.19 -5.61
N ILE A 370 0.00 -26.42 -6.04
CA ILE A 370 0.34 -27.51 -5.11
C ILE A 370 1.44 -27.06 -4.13
N TYR A 371 2.29 -26.15 -4.54
CA TYR A 371 3.33 -25.54 -3.70
C TYR A 371 2.75 -24.63 -2.61
N SER A 372 1.70 -23.86 -2.90
CA SER A 372 1.00 -23.02 -1.91
C SER A 372 0.19 -23.89 -0.92
N LEU A 373 -0.39 -25.00 -1.39
CA LEU A 373 -1.06 -25.98 -0.52
C LEU A 373 -0.07 -26.73 0.40
N LEU A 374 1.16 -26.93 -0.03
CA LEU A 374 2.22 -27.54 0.78
C LEU A 374 2.82 -26.54 1.77
N SER A 375 2.99 -25.26 1.39
CA SER A 375 3.42 -24.20 2.29
C SER A 375 2.35 -23.83 3.30
N GLN A 376 1.08 -23.73 2.90
CA GLN A 376 -0.04 -23.49 3.80
C GLN A 376 -0.20 -24.55 4.90
N LYS A 377 0.16 -25.81 4.61
CA LYS A 377 0.21 -26.87 5.65
C LYS A 377 1.37 -26.68 6.63
N ALA A 378 2.41 -25.95 6.28
CA ALA A 378 3.50 -25.60 7.19
C ALA A 378 3.12 -24.40 8.09
N ASP A 379 2.29 -23.48 7.58
CA ASP A 379 1.96 -22.19 8.25
C ASP A 379 0.70 -22.25 9.15
N THR A 380 -0.07 -23.34 9.16
CA THR A 380 -1.30 -23.45 9.96
C THR A 380 -1.10 -23.56 11.48
N LYS A 381 0.06 -23.17 12.00
CA LYS A 381 0.36 -23.07 13.45
C LYS A 381 0.98 -21.74 13.88
N THR A 382 0.78 -20.68 13.11
CA THR A 382 1.35 -19.37 13.50
C THR A 382 0.23 -18.35 13.68
N ASP A 383 -0.29 -18.32 14.90
CA ASP A 383 -1.19 -17.33 15.45
C ASP A 383 -0.53 -15.92 15.42
N SER A 384 -1.33 -14.90 15.68
CA SER A 384 -0.99 -13.46 15.77
C SER A 384 0.37 -13.13 16.43
N ALA A 385 0.86 -13.99 17.32
CA ALA A 385 2.19 -13.93 17.92
C ALA A 385 3.34 -13.97 16.90
N SER A 386 3.14 -14.57 15.73
CA SER A 386 4.20 -14.66 14.70
C SER A 386 4.32 -13.40 13.86
N ALA A 387 3.25 -12.65 13.68
CA ALA A 387 3.31 -11.34 13.03
C ALA A 387 4.05 -10.33 13.92
N GLU A 388 3.82 -10.37 15.24
CA GLU A 388 4.54 -9.55 16.21
C GLU A 388 6.03 -9.94 16.31
N ILE A 389 6.34 -11.24 16.25
CA ILE A 389 7.73 -11.73 16.22
C ILE A 389 8.40 -11.35 14.89
N GLY A 390 7.69 -11.43 13.76
CA GLY A 390 8.17 -10.98 12.44
C GLY A 390 8.51 -9.50 12.44
N MET A 391 7.60 -8.66 12.91
CA MET A 391 7.85 -7.21 13.03
C MET A 391 9.01 -6.91 13.98
N ALA A 392 9.13 -7.62 15.11
CA ALA A 392 10.26 -7.49 16.01
C ALA A 392 11.59 -7.93 15.37
N GLN A 393 11.54 -8.94 14.51
CA GLN A 393 12.69 -9.41 13.74
C GLN A 393 13.12 -8.42 12.66
N ASP A 394 12.17 -7.84 11.94
CA ASP A 394 12.41 -6.80 10.91
C ASP A 394 13.00 -5.53 11.54
N ILE A 395 12.52 -5.14 12.73
CA ILE A 395 13.07 -4.03 13.52
C ILE A 395 14.51 -4.34 13.95
N LEU A 396 14.78 -5.57 14.43
CA LEU A 396 16.12 -5.99 14.86
C LEU A 396 17.09 -6.13 13.69
N ASN A 397 16.61 -6.50 12.52
CA ASN A 397 17.41 -6.62 11.29
C ASN A 397 17.63 -5.27 10.60
N GLY A 398 16.92 -4.21 11.01
CA GLY A 398 16.96 -2.89 10.36
C GLY A 398 16.22 -2.82 9.02
N ASP A 399 15.39 -3.81 8.72
CA ASP A 399 14.60 -3.90 7.47
C ASP A 399 13.25 -3.15 7.58
N TYR A 400 12.91 -2.68 8.79
CA TYR A 400 11.67 -1.93 9.02
C TYR A 400 11.80 -0.49 8.51
N THR A 401 11.00 -0.15 7.52
CA THR A 401 10.85 1.24 7.01
C THR A 401 9.42 1.71 7.27
N PRO A 402 9.24 2.87 7.95
CA PRO A 402 7.90 3.45 8.11
C PRO A 402 7.29 3.79 6.75
N GLU A 403 6.06 3.36 6.51
CA GLU A 403 5.32 3.66 5.30
C GLU A 403 4.15 4.61 5.60
N LEU A 404 3.85 5.52 4.67
CA LEU A 404 2.63 6.32 4.73
C LEU A 404 1.41 5.47 4.44
N MET A 405 0.43 5.56 5.34
CA MET A 405 -0.75 4.72 5.30
C MET A 405 -2.03 5.54 5.36
N TYR A 406 -2.96 5.20 4.49
CA TYR A 406 -4.39 5.41 4.65
C TYR A 406 -4.98 4.12 5.22
N MET A 407 -4.98 3.96 6.53
CA MET A 407 -5.51 2.75 7.16
C MET A 407 -6.31 3.11 8.42
N MET A 408 -7.43 2.42 8.58
CA MET A 408 -8.20 2.44 9.82
C MET A 408 -7.48 1.58 10.85
N GLN A 409 -7.20 2.13 12.04
CA GLN A 409 -6.66 1.41 13.19
C GLN A 409 -7.77 0.85 14.08
#